data_ce0daf2c378dfae739b717f54a783492
#
_entry.id   ce0daf2c378dfae739b717f54a783492
#
_cell.length_a   1.000
_cell.length_b   1.000
_cell.length_c   1.000
_cell.angle_alpha   90.00
_cell.angle_beta   90.00
_cell.angle_gamma   90.00
#
_symmetry.space_group_name_H-M   'P 1'
#
loop_
_entity.id
_entity.type
_entity.pdbx_description
1 polymer ?
#
loop_
_entity_poly.entity_id
_entity_poly.type
_entity_poly.pdbx_seq_one_letter_code
_entity_poly.pdbx_strand_id
1 'polypeptide(L)'
;MSYSDETPNYKLPLYLADDRPSYLGDWNETMNKIDSTMKSNESSSNNNEVAIANLKEYVDNNTTTLNGRMDGIEADVTKIEADVTNKLNNVYTKTQSDERFVKVKSVKNVVIIGDSYCTDDNGRTSIPTQMKTFASDWNILNYSVSGTGFVSTNGTTNFNVQINNAKAGVGNTADIDYVLIIGGRNDIQSASTIKSAAITTIKNAVDSFVNAKVCVFPCLWHWTHPIYSLMEANVAISDAAKENKCFCAKGCYTWGIGDESVYYIGGSDIHPNPAGSLFMAHIIYNAVKYDNADTFRDRSEIHGNLQYSMINGAIYLQGAHGFNVSDSNLIDRVPSWVIPVGKNVYFGVVYSLDDGGANGVQIEPNGRMKKYQGDSPSGSLGLCFNHSLPITI
;
A
#
# COMPACT_ATOMS: atom_id res chain seq x y z
N MET A 1 23.53 -40.46 47.21
CA MET A 1 23.37 -41.60 46.26
C MET A 1 24.53 -41.51 45.32
N SER A 2 25.37 -42.55 45.24
CA SER A 2 26.41 -42.62 44.23
C SER A 2 25.84 -43.32 42.98
N TYR A 3 26.15 -42.80 41.83
CA TYR A 3 25.87 -43.46 40.54
C TYR A 3 27.13 -44.23 40.12
N SER A 4 26.96 -45.28 39.35
CA SER A 4 28.03 -46.23 39.02
C SER A 4 28.53 -46.11 37.55
N ASP A 5 27.85 -45.36 36.72
CA ASP A 5 28.20 -45.13 35.32
C ASP A 5 27.72 -43.77 34.84
N GLU A 6 28.11 -43.38 33.62
CA GLU A 6 27.75 -42.11 32.99
C GLU A 6 27.33 -42.28 31.54
N THR A 7 26.50 -41.39 31.04
CA THR A 7 26.19 -41.35 29.60
C THR A 7 27.38 -40.94 28.76
N PRO A 8 27.50 -41.41 27.50
CA PRO A 8 28.73 -41.25 26.72
C PRO A 8 29.07 -39.79 26.36
N ASN A 9 28.08 -38.92 26.14
CA ASN A 9 28.33 -37.58 25.65
C ASN A 9 28.47 -36.53 26.77
N TYR A 10 27.45 -36.39 27.60
CA TYR A 10 27.39 -35.33 28.62
C TYR A 10 27.65 -35.81 30.05
N LYS A 11 28.08 -37.06 30.18
CA LYS A 11 28.44 -37.62 31.49
C LYS A 11 27.31 -37.51 32.52
N LEU A 12 26.07 -37.68 32.06
CA LEU A 12 24.93 -37.75 32.95
C LEU A 12 24.96 -39.03 33.77
N PRO A 13 24.58 -38.99 35.03
CA PRO A 13 24.69 -40.15 35.90
C PRO A 13 23.79 -41.30 35.47
N LEU A 14 24.34 -42.50 35.37
CA LEU A 14 23.63 -43.74 35.16
C LEU A 14 23.74 -44.63 36.40
N TYR A 15 22.70 -45.35 36.75
CA TYR A 15 22.67 -46.27 37.88
C TYR A 15 22.68 -47.71 37.40
N LEU A 16 23.51 -48.51 37.95
CA LEU A 16 23.54 -49.96 37.71
C LEU A 16 22.45 -50.67 38.50
N ALA A 17 22.11 -51.88 38.09
CA ALA A 17 21.05 -52.68 38.71
C ALA A 17 21.23 -52.86 40.21
N ASP A 18 22.46 -52.87 40.66
CA ASP A 18 22.86 -53.06 42.08
C ASP A 18 22.75 -51.76 42.91
N ASP A 19 22.59 -50.59 42.26
CA ASP A 19 22.50 -49.30 42.94
C ASP A 19 21.15 -49.11 43.65
N ARG A 20 20.02 -49.58 43.08
CA ARG A 20 18.69 -49.70 43.68
C ARG A 20 17.68 -50.45 42.80
N PRO A 21 16.70 -51.18 43.41
CA PRO A 21 16.03 -52.28 42.72
C PRO A 21 14.79 -51.96 41.87
N SER A 22 14.20 -50.80 41.78
CA SER A 22 12.84 -50.75 41.22
C SER A 22 12.56 -49.80 40.06
N TYR A 23 13.45 -48.90 39.69
CA TYR A 23 13.18 -47.95 38.58
C TYR A 23 14.44 -47.64 37.72
N LEU A 24 15.49 -48.38 37.86
CA LEU A 24 16.77 -48.07 37.27
C LEU A 24 16.79 -48.19 35.72
N GLY A 25 16.01 -49.12 35.18
CA GLY A 25 15.94 -49.29 33.71
C GLY A 25 15.35 -48.07 33.01
N ASP A 26 14.20 -47.63 33.51
CA ASP A 26 13.47 -46.46 32.93
C ASP A 26 14.27 -45.16 33.13
N TRP A 27 14.92 -45.04 34.32
CA TRP A 27 15.75 -43.87 34.59
C TRP A 27 16.99 -43.80 33.68
N ASN A 28 17.70 -44.90 33.51
CA ASN A 28 18.87 -44.96 32.66
C ASN A 28 18.49 -44.77 31.18
N GLU A 29 17.38 -45.33 30.73
CA GLU A 29 16.86 -45.11 29.36
C GLU A 29 16.52 -43.62 29.17
N THR A 30 15.91 -42.97 30.16
CA THR A 30 15.58 -41.54 30.13
C THR A 30 16.85 -40.70 30.04
N MET A 31 17.86 -40.98 30.87
CA MET A 31 19.14 -40.29 30.86
C MET A 31 19.88 -40.43 29.52
N ASN A 32 19.88 -41.62 28.91
CA ASN A 32 20.46 -41.81 27.58
C ASN A 32 19.68 -41.06 26.49
N LYS A 33 18.34 -40.96 26.56
CA LYS A 33 17.55 -40.15 25.65
C LYS A 33 17.88 -38.67 25.82
N ILE A 34 17.97 -38.16 27.05
CA ILE A 34 18.37 -36.78 27.32
C ILE A 34 19.75 -36.48 26.74
N ASP A 35 20.74 -37.34 27.03
CA ASP A 35 22.11 -37.19 26.52
C ASP A 35 22.17 -37.13 25.00
N SER A 36 21.46 -38.04 24.31
CA SER A 36 21.41 -38.05 22.85
C SER A 36 20.69 -36.84 22.26
N THR A 37 19.62 -36.38 22.91
CA THR A 37 18.88 -35.18 22.50
C THR A 37 19.75 -33.92 22.67
N MET A 38 20.42 -33.78 23.81
CA MET A 38 21.35 -32.68 24.06
C MET A 38 22.45 -32.62 23.00
N LYS A 39 23.04 -33.76 22.65
CA LYS A 39 24.07 -33.86 21.60
C LYS A 39 23.55 -33.50 20.21
N SER A 40 22.31 -33.92 19.90
CA SER A 40 21.65 -33.52 18.66
C SER A 40 21.41 -32.01 18.60
N ASN A 41 20.97 -31.43 19.70
CA ASN A 41 20.72 -29.97 19.79
C ASN A 41 22.02 -29.16 19.66
N GLU A 42 23.11 -29.62 20.31
CA GLU A 42 24.45 -29.02 20.13
C GLU A 42 24.89 -29.03 18.67
N SER A 43 24.73 -30.16 17.99
CA SER A 43 25.06 -30.29 16.55
C SER A 43 24.23 -29.37 15.69
N SER A 44 22.92 -29.24 16.00
CA SER A 44 22.02 -28.32 15.29
C SER A 44 22.41 -26.86 15.51
N SER A 45 22.79 -26.50 16.74
CA SER A 45 23.28 -25.14 17.07
C SER A 45 24.53 -24.80 16.26
N ASN A 46 25.51 -25.70 16.23
CA ASN A 46 26.74 -25.50 15.46
C ASN A 46 26.46 -25.34 13.95
N ASN A 47 25.53 -26.12 13.39
CA ASN A 47 25.13 -25.99 12.00
C ASN A 47 24.47 -24.64 11.72
N ASN A 48 23.65 -24.15 12.64
CA ASN A 48 23.03 -22.83 12.53
C ASN A 48 24.06 -21.69 12.59
N GLU A 49 25.07 -21.80 13.43
CA GLU A 49 26.17 -20.81 13.50
C GLU A 49 26.92 -20.72 12.16
N VAL A 50 27.24 -21.87 11.55
CA VAL A 50 27.86 -21.93 10.23
C VAL A 50 26.95 -21.31 9.15
N ALA A 51 25.66 -21.62 9.17
CA ALA A 51 24.70 -21.04 8.22
C ALA A 51 24.58 -19.52 8.37
N ILE A 52 24.57 -19.01 9.59
CA ILE A 52 24.58 -17.56 9.88
C ILE A 52 25.84 -16.89 9.37
N ALA A 53 27.00 -17.51 9.59
CA ALA A 53 28.28 -16.99 9.09
C ALA A 53 28.30 -16.89 7.55
N ASN A 54 27.83 -17.93 6.86
CA ASN A 54 27.73 -17.95 5.40
C ASN A 54 26.74 -16.90 4.87
N LEU A 55 25.60 -16.73 5.53
CA LEU A 55 24.63 -15.70 5.19
C LEU A 55 25.21 -14.29 5.35
N LYS A 56 25.95 -14.06 6.42
CA LYS A 56 26.60 -12.77 6.65
C LYS A 56 27.62 -12.47 5.56
N GLU A 57 28.48 -13.42 5.22
CA GLU A 57 29.45 -13.27 4.12
C GLU A 57 28.73 -12.98 2.79
N TYR A 58 27.64 -13.69 2.48
CA TYR A 58 26.83 -13.43 1.29
C TYR A 58 26.26 -12.01 1.27
N VAL A 59 25.72 -11.52 2.38
CA VAL A 59 25.17 -10.18 2.50
C VAL A 59 26.27 -9.13 2.34
N ASP A 60 27.42 -9.29 3.00
CA ASP A 60 28.55 -8.37 2.94
C ASP A 60 29.09 -8.25 1.50
N ASN A 61 29.23 -9.38 0.79
CA ASN A 61 29.66 -9.43 -0.60
C ASN A 61 28.68 -8.75 -1.55
N ASN A 62 27.36 -8.98 -1.37
CA ASN A 62 26.34 -8.30 -2.17
C ASN A 62 26.29 -6.81 -1.89
N THR A 63 26.42 -6.40 -0.64
CA THR A 63 26.49 -4.98 -0.26
C THR A 63 27.66 -4.29 -0.92
N THR A 64 28.84 -4.90 -0.87
CA THR A 64 30.05 -4.38 -1.53
C THR A 64 29.84 -4.25 -3.05
N THR A 65 29.24 -5.26 -3.66
CA THR A 65 28.94 -5.24 -5.11
C THR A 65 27.95 -4.14 -5.47
N LEU A 66 26.89 -3.97 -4.66
CA LEU A 66 25.88 -2.93 -4.87
C LEU A 66 26.48 -1.53 -4.72
N ASN A 67 27.29 -1.31 -3.68
CA ASN A 67 27.98 -0.04 -3.47
C ASN A 67 28.88 0.31 -4.66
N GLY A 68 29.69 -0.65 -5.15
CA GLY A 68 30.52 -0.42 -6.34
C GLY A 68 29.71 -0.11 -7.62
N ARG A 69 28.51 -0.69 -7.77
CA ARG A 69 27.60 -0.32 -8.88
C ARG A 69 27.01 1.07 -8.68
N MET A 70 26.66 1.45 -7.47
CA MET A 70 26.19 2.81 -7.18
C MET A 70 27.26 3.87 -7.48
N ASP A 71 28.49 3.64 -7.03
CA ASP A 71 29.62 4.54 -7.31
C ASP A 71 29.83 4.69 -8.84
N GLY A 72 29.71 3.59 -9.59
CA GLY A 72 29.78 3.62 -11.05
C GLY A 72 28.67 4.45 -11.69
N ILE A 73 27.44 4.32 -11.22
CA ILE A 73 26.29 5.10 -11.71
C ILE A 73 26.46 6.59 -11.40
N GLU A 74 26.91 6.93 -10.19
CA GLU A 74 27.19 8.33 -9.82
C GLU A 74 28.27 8.96 -10.70
N ALA A 75 29.31 8.21 -11.03
CA ALA A 75 30.37 8.66 -11.94
C ALA A 75 29.85 8.86 -13.37
N ASP A 76 29.01 7.95 -13.86
CA ASP A 76 28.38 8.05 -15.19
C ASP A 76 27.40 9.24 -15.26
N VAL A 77 26.59 9.46 -14.23
CA VAL A 77 25.69 10.62 -14.13
C VAL A 77 26.49 11.92 -14.16
N THR A 78 27.54 12.04 -13.38
CA THR A 78 28.41 13.22 -13.35
C THR A 78 29.04 13.49 -14.74
N LYS A 79 29.45 12.45 -15.45
CA LYS A 79 30.00 12.57 -16.79
C LYS A 79 28.95 13.02 -17.81
N ILE A 80 27.73 12.47 -17.73
CA ILE A 80 26.61 12.87 -18.60
C ILE A 80 26.24 14.33 -18.33
N GLU A 81 26.18 14.77 -17.08
CA GLU A 81 25.90 16.17 -16.72
C GLU A 81 26.96 17.12 -17.30
N ALA A 82 28.24 16.75 -17.20
CA ALA A 82 29.33 17.52 -17.76
C ALA A 82 29.26 17.57 -19.31
N ASP A 83 28.99 16.45 -19.95
CA ASP A 83 28.85 16.36 -21.42
C ASP A 83 27.64 17.15 -21.94
N VAL A 84 26.51 17.08 -21.24
CA VAL A 84 25.29 17.86 -21.53
C VAL A 84 25.58 19.36 -21.39
N THR A 85 26.22 19.75 -20.29
CA THR A 85 26.60 21.14 -20.02
C THR A 85 27.55 21.68 -21.12
N ASN A 86 28.56 20.90 -21.49
CA ASN A 86 29.50 21.28 -22.54
C ASN A 86 28.83 21.39 -23.92
N LYS A 87 27.94 20.45 -24.26
CA LYS A 87 27.18 20.51 -25.53
C LYS A 87 26.23 21.71 -25.53
N LEU A 88 25.58 21.99 -24.43
CA LEU A 88 24.67 23.14 -24.27
C LEU A 88 25.43 24.46 -24.45
N ASN A 89 26.59 24.61 -23.79
CA ASN A 89 27.44 25.78 -23.89
C ASN A 89 28.03 25.99 -25.30
N ASN A 90 28.22 24.91 -26.06
CA ASN A 90 28.74 24.97 -27.43
C ASN A 90 27.64 25.22 -28.48
N VAL A 91 26.37 24.97 -28.17
CA VAL A 91 25.26 25.14 -29.14
C VAL A 91 24.58 26.50 -28.99
N TYR A 92 24.60 27.08 -27.78
CA TYR A 92 23.95 28.37 -27.52
C TYR A 92 24.84 29.26 -26.66
N THR A 93 24.90 30.56 -27.00
CA THR A 93 25.45 31.53 -26.05
C THR A 93 24.57 31.54 -24.81
N LYS A 94 25.11 31.93 -23.65
CA LYS A 94 24.37 32.00 -22.39
C LYS A 94 23.07 32.78 -22.54
N THR A 95 23.05 33.86 -23.29
CA THR A 95 21.87 34.68 -23.55
C THR A 95 20.83 33.93 -24.42
N GLN A 96 21.25 33.22 -25.44
CA GLN A 96 20.35 32.40 -26.28
C GLN A 96 19.85 31.17 -25.52
N SER A 97 20.65 30.63 -24.62
CA SER A 97 20.25 29.60 -23.68
C SER A 97 19.20 30.13 -22.68
N ASP A 98 19.48 31.27 -22.06
CA ASP A 98 18.58 31.92 -21.13
C ASP A 98 17.24 32.28 -21.79
N GLU A 99 17.24 32.80 -23.02
CA GLU A 99 16.02 33.14 -23.76
C GLU A 99 15.19 31.91 -24.21
N ARG A 100 15.83 30.81 -24.55
CA ARG A 100 15.17 29.58 -25.02
C ARG A 100 14.78 28.64 -23.88
N PHE A 101 15.57 28.57 -22.80
CA PHE A 101 15.38 27.62 -21.70
C PHE A 101 14.78 28.24 -20.45
N VAL A 102 14.76 29.55 -20.30
CA VAL A 102 13.96 30.24 -19.25
C VAL A 102 12.45 29.92 -19.37
N LYS A 103 11.97 29.48 -20.55
CA LYS A 103 10.61 28.96 -20.69
C LYS A 103 10.37 27.55 -20.11
N VAL A 104 11.41 26.83 -19.68
CA VAL A 104 11.25 25.42 -19.22
C VAL A 104 11.07 25.28 -17.71
N LYS A 105 11.28 26.34 -16.93
CA LYS A 105 11.01 26.35 -15.50
C LYS A 105 9.91 27.33 -15.11
N SER A 106 8.80 27.32 -15.84
CA SER A 106 7.62 28.03 -15.37
C SER A 106 7.09 27.26 -14.16
N VAL A 107 7.15 27.92 -13.01
CA VAL A 107 6.50 27.45 -11.80
C VAL A 107 5.04 27.15 -12.14
N LYS A 108 4.59 25.92 -11.87
CA LYS A 108 3.23 25.49 -12.15
C LYS A 108 2.30 26.00 -11.08
N ASN A 109 1.23 26.66 -11.45
CA ASN A 109 0.18 27.06 -10.52
C ASN A 109 -0.75 25.89 -10.26
N VAL A 110 -0.83 25.46 -9.00
CA VAL A 110 -1.55 24.26 -8.57
C VAL A 110 -2.61 24.63 -7.55
N VAL A 111 -3.87 24.45 -7.90
CA VAL A 111 -4.99 24.56 -6.96
C VAL A 111 -5.22 23.20 -6.31
N ILE A 112 -5.35 23.17 -4.98
CA ILE A 112 -5.67 21.96 -4.22
C ILE A 112 -7.03 22.13 -3.55
N ILE A 113 -7.89 21.14 -3.77
CA ILE A 113 -9.19 20.94 -3.16
C ILE A 113 -9.11 19.64 -2.36
N GLY A 114 -9.57 19.65 -1.12
CA GLY A 114 -9.47 18.45 -0.30
C GLY A 114 -10.15 18.54 1.05
N ASP A 115 -9.95 17.48 1.84
CA ASP A 115 -10.47 17.33 3.19
C ASP A 115 -9.38 17.57 4.26
N SER A 116 -9.54 16.95 5.44
CA SER A 116 -8.61 17.10 6.57
C SER A 116 -7.19 16.62 6.30
N TYR A 117 -6.94 15.81 5.29
CA TYR A 117 -5.59 15.42 4.87
C TYR A 117 -4.83 16.57 4.21
N CYS A 118 -5.57 17.57 3.75
CA CYS A 118 -5.05 18.75 3.08
C CYS A 118 -5.09 20.01 3.93
N THR A 119 -5.41 19.92 5.25
CA THR A 119 -5.47 21.06 6.18
C THR A 119 -4.49 20.91 7.34
N ASP A 120 -3.86 22.00 7.77
CA ASP A 120 -2.93 22.03 8.91
C ASP A 120 -3.66 22.28 10.25
N ASP A 121 -4.81 21.64 10.45
CA ASP A 121 -5.58 21.77 11.67
C ASP A 121 -5.08 20.82 12.78
N ASN A 122 -5.38 21.16 14.03
CA ASN A 122 -5.04 20.35 15.21
C ASN A 122 -3.55 19.93 15.32
N GLY A 123 -2.63 20.79 14.86
CA GLY A 123 -1.17 20.52 14.93
C GLY A 123 -0.67 19.50 13.92
N ARG A 124 -1.50 19.12 12.95
CA ARG A 124 -1.13 18.23 11.85
C ARG A 124 -0.43 19.00 10.73
N THR A 125 0.47 18.32 10.04
CA THR A 125 1.10 18.86 8.83
C THR A 125 0.44 18.23 7.61
N SER A 126 -0.19 19.04 6.79
CA SER A 126 -0.98 18.59 5.64
C SER A 126 -0.11 18.15 4.45
N ILE A 127 -0.74 17.40 3.53
CA ILE A 127 -0.13 17.04 2.25
C ILE A 127 0.35 18.29 1.47
N PRO A 128 -0.46 19.36 1.28
CA PRO A 128 0.01 20.56 0.59
C PRO A 128 1.19 21.25 1.27
N THR A 129 1.21 21.28 2.61
CA THR A 129 2.34 21.85 3.36
C THR A 129 3.61 21.05 3.16
N GLN A 130 3.53 19.72 3.18
CA GLN A 130 4.67 18.86 2.84
C GLN A 130 5.12 19.03 1.38
N MET A 131 4.20 19.15 0.42
CA MET A 131 4.56 19.41 -0.98
C MET A 131 5.39 20.68 -1.15
N LYS A 132 5.09 21.74 -0.42
CA LYS A 132 5.85 23.00 -0.48
C LYS A 132 7.32 22.83 -0.06
N THR A 133 7.68 21.79 0.67
CA THR A 133 9.05 21.57 1.12
C THR A 133 9.99 21.07 0.01
N PHE A 134 9.44 20.43 -1.03
CA PHE A 134 10.25 19.83 -2.11
C PHE A 134 9.80 20.19 -3.53
N ALA A 135 8.53 20.48 -3.76
CA ALA A 135 7.97 20.81 -5.08
C ALA A 135 8.23 22.30 -5.43
N SER A 136 9.50 22.67 -5.55
CA SER A 136 9.91 24.07 -5.83
C SER A 136 9.48 24.57 -7.22
N ASP A 137 9.03 23.69 -8.09
CA ASP A 137 8.45 23.99 -9.40
C ASP A 137 6.93 24.15 -9.38
N TRP A 138 6.29 24.11 -8.15
CA TRP A 138 4.87 24.32 -7.95
C TRP A 138 4.57 25.51 -7.04
N ASN A 139 3.68 26.40 -7.49
CA ASN A 139 3.02 27.41 -6.67
C ASN A 139 1.68 26.83 -6.19
N ILE A 140 1.61 26.40 -4.93
CA ILE A 140 0.48 25.68 -4.36
C ILE A 140 -0.50 26.63 -3.69
N LEU A 141 -1.73 26.68 -4.24
CA LEU A 141 -2.89 27.42 -3.76
C LEU A 141 -3.88 26.42 -3.14
N ASN A 142 -3.90 26.34 -1.81
CA ASN A 142 -4.70 25.35 -1.09
C ASN A 142 -6.04 25.96 -0.62
N TYR A 143 -7.16 25.39 -1.08
CA TYR A 143 -8.53 25.76 -0.72
C TYR A 143 -9.27 24.66 0.06
N SER A 144 -8.54 23.68 0.56
CA SER A 144 -9.09 22.53 1.29
C SER A 144 -9.74 22.93 2.61
N VAL A 145 -10.77 22.19 3.00
CA VAL A 145 -11.50 22.39 4.27
C VAL A 145 -11.69 21.03 4.94
N SER A 146 -11.28 20.93 6.21
CA SER A 146 -11.42 19.72 7.01
C SER A 146 -12.87 19.24 7.10
N GLY A 147 -13.09 17.90 7.11
CA GLY A 147 -14.42 17.31 7.25
C GLY A 147 -15.31 17.37 6.01
N THR A 148 -14.81 17.82 4.87
CA THR A 148 -15.57 17.92 3.61
C THR A 148 -15.35 16.74 2.69
N GLY A 149 -16.19 16.62 1.68
CA GLY A 149 -16.13 15.63 0.61
C GLY A 149 -16.85 16.14 -0.64
N PHE A 150 -17.16 15.26 -1.56
CA PHE A 150 -18.00 15.57 -2.71
C PHE A 150 -19.45 15.86 -2.29
N VAL A 151 -19.97 15.10 -1.32
CA VAL A 151 -21.30 15.25 -0.72
C VAL A 151 -21.20 15.86 0.67
N SER A 152 -20.26 15.37 1.48
CA SER A 152 -20.10 15.76 2.88
C SER A 152 -19.67 17.22 2.99
N THR A 153 -20.27 17.93 3.96
CA THR A 153 -20.05 19.34 4.18
C THR A 153 -19.50 19.62 5.57
N ASN A 154 -18.67 20.67 5.66
CA ASN A 154 -18.37 21.35 6.91
C ASN A 154 -19.01 22.76 6.84
N GLY A 155 -20.05 22.98 7.66
CA GLY A 155 -20.95 24.11 7.46
C GLY A 155 -21.66 23.99 6.11
N THR A 156 -21.45 24.95 5.23
CA THR A 156 -21.99 24.96 3.86
C THR A 156 -20.97 24.53 2.80
N THR A 157 -19.76 24.19 3.21
CA THR A 157 -18.63 23.93 2.31
C THR A 157 -18.47 22.44 2.02
N ASN A 158 -18.44 22.09 0.75
CA ASN A 158 -18.00 20.79 0.20
C ASN A 158 -16.96 21.05 -0.91
N PHE A 159 -16.50 19.99 -1.59
CA PHE A 159 -15.50 20.15 -2.65
C PHE A 159 -15.97 21.07 -3.80
N ASN A 160 -17.26 21.02 -4.16
CA ASN A 160 -17.79 21.91 -5.21
C ASN A 160 -17.75 23.38 -4.79
N VAL A 161 -18.03 23.69 -3.51
CA VAL A 161 -17.91 25.05 -2.97
C VAL A 161 -16.44 25.48 -2.89
N GLN A 162 -15.53 24.57 -2.53
CA GLN A 162 -14.08 24.86 -2.55
C GLN A 162 -13.58 25.25 -3.95
N ILE A 163 -14.06 24.57 -5.00
CA ILE A 163 -13.75 24.93 -6.39
C ILE A 163 -14.24 26.34 -6.72
N ASN A 164 -15.45 26.70 -6.31
CA ASN A 164 -15.97 28.05 -6.51
C ASN A 164 -15.13 29.09 -5.76
N ASN A 165 -14.72 28.78 -4.53
CA ASN A 165 -13.83 29.64 -3.73
C ASN A 165 -12.45 29.78 -4.40
N ALA A 166 -11.90 28.70 -4.93
CA ALA A 166 -10.66 28.74 -5.67
C ALA A 166 -10.78 29.61 -6.93
N LYS A 167 -11.86 29.42 -7.71
CA LYS A 167 -12.16 30.24 -8.88
C LYS A 167 -12.23 31.73 -8.56
N ALA A 168 -12.84 32.09 -7.42
CA ALA A 168 -12.96 33.47 -6.98
C ALA A 168 -11.62 34.00 -6.41
N GLY A 169 -10.81 33.17 -5.81
CA GLY A 169 -9.57 33.55 -5.13
C GLY A 169 -8.33 33.62 -6.01
N VAL A 170 -8.31 32.90 -7.13
CA VAL A 170 -7.20 32.99 -8.10
C VAL A 170 -7.44 34.17 -9.02
N GLY A 171 -6.44 34.99 -9.27
CA GLY A 171 -6.60 36.22 -10.08
C GLY A 171 -7.05 35.93 -11.53
N ASN A 172 -6.50 34.86 -12.14
CA ASN A 172 -6.88 34.41 -13.47
C ASN A 172 -6.89 32.88 -13.51
N THR A 173 -8.05 32.29 -13.75
CA THR A 173 -8.21 30.82 -13.80
C THR A 173 -7.48 30.16 -14.96
N ALA A 174 -7.18 30.90 -16.04
CA ALA A 174 -6.44 30.40 -17.18
C ALA A 174 -4.94 30.20 -16.90
N ASP A 175 -4.43 30.78 -15.79
CA ASP A 175 -3.03 30.63 -15.37
C ASP A 175 -2.81 29.40 -14.46
N ILE A 176 -3.86 28.62 -14.17
CA ILE A 176 -3.76 27.41 -13.38
C ILE A 176 -3.38 26.24 -14.29
N ASP A 177 -2.30 25.55 -13.92
CA ASP A 177 -1.79 24.39 -14.64
C ASP A 177 -2.43 23.06 -14.17
N TYR A 178 -2.67 22.95 -12.85
CA TYR A 178 -3.25 21.77 -12.23
C TYR A 178 -4.34 22.10 -11.22
N VAL A 179 -5.41 21.31 -11.21
CA VAL A 179 -6.38 21.27 -10.11
C VAL A 179 -6.34 19.87 -9.52
N LEU A 180 -5.90 19.74 -8.28
CA LEU A 180 -5.85 18.48 -7.55
C LEU A 180 -7.07 18.38 -6.64
N ILE A 181 -7.89 17.35 -6.82
CA ILE A 181 -9.00 17.01 -5.93
C ILE A 181 -8.59 15.78 -5.13
N ILE A 182 -8.31 15.99 -3.83
CA ILE A 182 -7.72 14.98 -2.96
C ILE A 182 -8.68 14.69 -1.82
N GLY A 183 -9.26 13.47 -1.78
CA GLY A 183 -10.14 13.06 -0.69
C GLY A 183 -11.42 12.37 -1.14
N GLY A 184 -12.47 12.49 -0.32
CA GLY A 184 -13.74 11.77 -0.46
C GLY A 184 -13.97 10.75 0.66
N ARG A 185 -13.04 10.68 1.62
CA ARG A 185 -13.16 9.79 2.77
C ARG A 185 -14.39 10.10 3.65
N ASN A 186 -14.80 11.35 3.72
CA ASN A 186 -15.94 11.77 4.53
C ASN A 186 -17.29 11.46 3.88
N ASP A 187 -17.29 10.99 2.64
CA ASP A 187 -18.51 10.64 1.91
C ASP A 187 -18.95 9.23 2.29
N ILE A 188 -20.02 9.15 3.09
CA ILE A 188 -20.62 7.90 3.61
C ILE A 188 -22.00 7.61 3.01
N GLN A 189 -22.42 8.39 2.01
CA GLN A 189 -23.68 8.25 1.32
C GLN A 189 -23.63 7.06 0.32
N SER A 190 -24.75 6.79 -0.34
CA SER A 190 -24.78 5.75 -1.38
C SER A 190 -23.81 6.07 -2.53
N ALA A 191 -23.24 5.05 -3.14
CA ALA A 191 -22.31 5.18 -4.26
C ALA A 191 -22.88 6.04 -5.40
N SER A 192 -24.18 5.91 -5.68
CA SER A 192 -24.85 6.72 -6.71
C SER A 192 -24.91 8.22 -6.36
N THR A 193 -25.16 8.53 -5.10
CA THR A 193 -25.17 9.91 -4.61
C THR A 193 -23.77 10.53 -4.70
N ILE A 194 -22.75 9.79 -4.24
CA ILE A 194 -21.34 10.21 -4.30
C ILE A 194 -20.93 10.41 -5.77
N LYS A 195 -21.25 9.46 -6.65
CA LYS A 195 -20.92 9.56 -8.07
C LYS A 195 -21.52 10.80 -8.71
N SER A 196 -22.82 11.07 -8.49
CA SER A 196 -23.50 12.24 -9.04
C SER A 196 -22.87 13.55 -8.57
N ALA A 197 -22.55 13.65 -7.28
CA ALA A 197 -21.88 14.83 -6.71
C ALA A 197 -20.46 14.99 -7.27
N ALA A 198 -19.72 13.89 -7.40
CA ALA A 198 -18.38 13.88 -7.96
C ALA A 198 -18.35 14.29 -9.43
N ILE A 199 -19.29 13.80 -10.26
CA ILE A 199 -19.45 14.23 -11.67
C ILE A 199 -19.64 15.74 -11.73
N THR A 200 -20.55 16.30 -10.91
CA THR A 200 -20.85 17.73 -10.88
C THR A 200 -19.61 18.54 -10.44
N THR A 201 -18.94 18.10 -9.39
CA THR A 201 -17.77 18.79 -8.82
C THR A 201 -16.59 18.77 -9.80
N ILE A 202 -16.27 17.62 -10.38
CA ILE A 202 -15.18 17.47 -11.34
C ILE A 202 -15.46 18.29 -12.60
N LYS A 203 -16.71 18.23 -13.10
CA LYS A 203 -17.12 19.06 -14.23
C LYS A 203 -16.94 20.55 -13.94
N ASN A 204 -17.35 21.01 -12.75
CA ASN A 204 -17.15 22.41 -12.33
C ASN A 204 -15.66 22.78 -12.33
N ALA A 205 -14.77 21.89 -11.86
CA ALA A 205 -13.34 22.14 -11.92
C ALA A 205 -12.83 22.28 -13.36
N VAL A 206 -13.23 21.37 -14.26
CA VAL A 206 -12.87 21.40 -15.69
C VAL A 206 -13.36 22.69 -16.36
N ASP A 207 -14.62 23.04 -16.12
CA ASP A 207 -15.24 24.24 -16.73
C ASP A 207 -14.65 25.55 -16.18
N SER A 208 -14.23 25.55 -14.89
CA SER A 208 -13.69 26.74 -14.23
C SER A 208 -12.22 26.99 -14.54
N PHE A 209 -11.43 25.96 -14.79
CA PHE A 209 -9.98 26.03 -15.00
C PHE A 209 -9.61 25.42 -16.36
N VAL A 210 -10.01 26.08 -17.43
CA VAL A 210 -10.03 25.55 -18.80
C VAL A 210 -8.68 25.09 -19.34
N ASN A 211 -7.58 25.63 -18.82
CA ASN A 211 -6.21 25.26 -19.20
C ASN A 211 -5.59 24.24 -18.23
N ALA A 212 -6.25 23.97 -17.10
CA ALA A 212 -5.69 23.11 -16.08
C ALA A 212 -5.94 21.62 -16.37
N LYS A 213 -4.95 20.79 -16.03
CA LYS A 213 -5.19 19.37 -15.90
C LYS A 213 -5.85 19.08 -14.56
N VAL A 214 -7.08 18.59 -14.58
CA VAL A 214 -7.78 18.16 -13.36
C VAL A 214 -7.34 16.74 -13.00
N CYS A 215 -6.83 16.57 -11.78
CA CYS A 215 -6.32 15.31 -11.25
C CYS A 215 -7.08 14.93 -9.97
N VAL A 216 -7.66 13.76 -9.95
CA VAL A 216 -8.47 13.26 -8.83
C VAL A 216 -7.69 12.16 -8.09
N PHE A 217 -7.60 12.29 -6.76
CA PHE A 217 -7.00 11.34 -5.84
C PHE A 217 -8.07 10.88 -4.85
N PRO A 218 -8.83 9.83 -5.19
CA PRO A 218 -9.98 9.42 -4.40
C PRO A 218 -9.57 8.71 -3.11
N CYS A 219 -10.29 8.99 -2.03
CA CYS A 219 -10.29 8.26 -0.77
C CYS A 219 -8.93 7.78 -0.27
N LEU A 220 -8.10 8.72 0.20
CA LEU A 220 -6.87 8.36 0.92
C LEU A 220 -7.25 7.73 2.26
N TRP A 221 -6.57 6.66 2.64
CA TRP A 221 -6.89 6.05 3.91
C TRP A 221 -5.81 5.12 4.50
N HIS A 222 -5.93 4.77 5.77
CA HIS A 222 -4.87 4.15 6.56
C HIS A 222 -5.22 2.80 7.17
N TRP A 223 -6.38 2.26 6.97
CA TRP A 223 -6.82 1.08 7.71
C TRP A 223 -6.30 -0.21 7.08
N THR A 224 -5.92 -1.16 7.93
CA THR A 224 -5.65 -2.54 7.54
C THR A 224 -6.86 -3.19 6.89
N HIS A 225 -8.06 -2.74 7.28
CA HIS A 225 -9.32 -3.26 6.75
C HIS A 225 -10.14 -2.13 6.12
N PRO A 226 -10.19 -2.05 4.80
CA PRO A 226 -11.01 -1.08 4.10
C PRO A 226 -12.48 -1.21 4.48
N ILE A 227 -13.11 -0.11 4.92
CA ILE A 227 -14.55 -0.07 5.14
C ILE A 227 -15.23 -0.09 3.78
N TYR A 228 -16.17 -0.99 3.55
CA TYR A 228 -16.86 -1.16 2.25
C TYR A 228 -17.42 0.13 1.67
N SER A 229 -18.02 0.98 2.50
CA SER A 229 -18.56 2.26 2.04
C SER A 229 -17.50 3.16 1.40
N LEU A 230 -16.26 3.13 1.93
CA LEU A 230 -15.17 3.92 1.35
C LEU A 230 -14.64 3.33 0.05
N MET A 231 -14.65 2.02 -0.10
CA MET A 231 -14.31 1.37 -1.37
C MET A 231 -15.35 1.70 -2.44
N GLU A 232 -16.63 1.67 -2.08
CA GLU A 232 -17.72 2.06 -2.98
C GLU A 232 -17.64 3.55 -3.36
N ALA A 233 -17.28 4.41 -2.39
CA ALA A 233 -17.01 5.83 -2.64
C ALA A 233 -15.82 6.01 -3.58
N ASN A 234 -14.72 5.28 -3.36
CA ASN A 234 -13.55 5.34 -4.24
C ASN A 234 -13.89 4.96 -5.69
N VAL A 235 -14.66 3.89 -5.89
CA VAL A 235 -15.13 3.49 -7.23
C VAL A 235 -16.05 4.55 -7.85
N ALA A 236 -17.01 5.07 -7.07
CA ALA A 236 -17.94 6.09 -7.52
C ALA A 236 -17.22 7.37 -7.98
N ILE A 237 -16.21 7.80 -7.23
CA ILE A 237 -15.38 8.97 -7.56
C ILE A 237 -14.51 8.69 -8.80
N SER A 238 -13.92 7.50 -8.88
CA SER A 238 -13.10 7.09 -10.03
C SER A 238 -13.91 7.03 -11.33
N ASP A 239 -15.11 6.49 -11.26
CA ASP A 239 -16.05 6.49 -12.38
C ASP A 239 -16.44 7.91 -12.82
N ALA A 240 -16.69 8.80 -11.85
CA ALA A 240 -16.99 10.20 -12.14
C ALA A 240 -15.81 10.93 -12.82
N ALA A 241 -14.59 10.66 -12.38
CA ALA A 241 -13.39 11.20 -13.02
C ALA A 241 -13.24 10.69 -14.46
N LYS A 242 -13.47 9.39 -14.69
CA LYS A 242 -13.45 8.78 -16.01
C LYS A 242 -14.51 9.38 -16.95
N GLU A 243 -15.73 9.61 -16.47
CA GLU A 243 -16.80 10.24 -17.24
C GLU A 243 -16.42 11.66 -17.67
N ASN A 244 -15.72 12.41 -16.82
CA ASN A 244 -15.19 13.73 -17.12
C ASN A 244 -13.85 13.71 -17.88
N LYS A 245 -13.33 12.54 -18.25
CA LYS A 245 -12.04 12.35 -18.94
C LYS A 245 -10.85 12.98 -18.19
N CYS A 246 -10.93 12.98 -16.86
CA CYS A 246 -9.88 13.50 -15.99
C CYS A 246 -8.89 12.42 -15.59
N PHE A 247 -7.68 12.86 -15.25
CA PHE A 247 -6.72 12.00 -14.56
C PHE A 247 -7.33 11.51 -13.24
N CYS A 248 -7.25 10.22 -12.98
CA CYS A 248 -7.67 9.64 -11.72
C CYS A 248 -6.60 8.67 -11.23
N ALA A 249 -6.02 8.95 -10.08
CA ALA A 249 -5.05 8.07 -9.46
C ALA A 249 -5.74 6.79 -8.96
N LYS A 250 -5.13 5.66 -9.26
CA LYS A 250 -5.60 4.34 -8.82
C LYS A 250 -4.85 3.94 -7.56
N GLY A 251 -5.52 3.26 -6.65
CA GLY A 251 -4.90 2.65 -5.48
C GLY A 251 -4.57 3.59 -4.33
N CYS A 252 -5.08 4.83 -4.31
CA CYS A 252 -4.84 5.79 -3.22
C CYS A 252 -5.17 5.23 -1.85
N TYR A 253 -6.18 4.40 -1.73
CA TYR A 253 -6.59 3.74 -0.48
C TYR A 253 -5.57 2.69 0.01
N THR A 254 -4.56 2.34 -0.78
CA THR A 254 -3.53 1.38 -0.38
C THR A 254 -2.31 2.03 0.26
N TRP A 255 -2.22 3.35 0.26
CA TRP A 255 -0.96 4.05 0.58
C TRP A 255 -0.51 3.91 2.03
N GLY A 256 -1.27 3.65 2.97
CA GLY A 256 -0.85 3.49 4.38
C GLY A 256 -0.90 2.07 4.89
N ILE A 257 -1.38 1.13 4.09
CA ILE A 257 -1.61 -0.24 4.53
C ILE A 257 -0.29 -0.97 4.82
N GLY A 258 -0.21 -1.59 5.99
CA GLY A 258 0.95 -2.34 6.47
C GLY A 258 2.04 -1.50 7.13
N ASP A 259 1.93 -0.17 7.12
CA ASP A 259 2.89 0.76 7.73
C ASP A 259 2.19 1.82 8.59
N GLU A 260 1.05 1.49 9.17
CA GLU A 260 0.22 2.44 9.92
C GLU A 260 0.97 3.06 11.09
N SER A 261 1.79 2.28 11.78
CA SER A 261 2.63 2.80 12.88
C SER A 261 3.68 3.81 12.44
N VAL A 262 4.05 3.80 11.16
CA VAL A 262 5.05 4.71 10.58
C VAL A 262 4.41 5.99 10.07
N TYR A 263 3.23 5.88 9.42
CA TYR A 263 2.66 6.97 8.63
C TYR A 263 1.45 7.65 9.26
N TYR A 264 0.86 7.08 10.32
CA TYR A 264 -0.34 7.63 10.94
C TYR A 264 -0.13 7.99 12.40
N ILE A 265 -1.01 8.84 12.94
CA ILE A 265 -0.91 9.34 14.31
C ILE A 265 -1.15 8.19 15.31
N GLY A 266 -1.98 7.22 14.93
CA GLY A 266 -2.28 6.05 15.77
C GLY A 266 -3.52 6.24 16.64
N GLY A 267 -3.88 5.19 17.39
CA GLY A 267 -5.11 5.14 18.16
C GLY A 267 -6.36 5.17 17.28
N SER A 268 -7.30 6.04 17.59
CA SER A 268 -8.51 6.27 16.79
C SER A 268 -8.34 7.38 15.73
N ASP A 269 -7.19 8.03 15.69
CA ASP A 269 -6.93 9.09 14.70
C ASP A 269 -6.58 8.48 13.35
N ILE A 270 -7.37 8.86 12.35
CA ILE A 270 -7.29 8.37 10.97
C ILE A 270 -6.36 9.21 10.10
N HIS A 271 -5.72 10.22 10.67
CA HIS A 271 -4.92 11.16 9.90
C HIS A 271 -3.46 10.74 9.83
N PRO A 272 -2.78 11.09 8.73
CA PRO A 272 -1.36 10.85 8.63
C PRO A 272 -0.58 11.71 9.62
N ASN A 273 0.51 11.16 10.14
CA ASN A 273 1.53 11.94 10.82
C ASN A 273 2.37 12.72 9.77
N PRO A 274 3.33 13.57 10.17
CA PRO A 274 4.13 14.34 9.21
C PRO A 274 4.88 13.47 8.18
N ALA A 275 5.34 12.28 8.57
CA ALA A 275 6.00 11.36 7.65
C ALA A 275 5.00 10.78 6.62
N GLY A 276 3.79 10.43 7.06
CA GLY A 276 2.73 9.96 6.19
C GLY A 276 2.27 11.04 5.21
N SER A 277 2.09 12.28 5.69
CA SER A 277 1.75 13.41 4.81
C SER A 277 2.83 13.68 3.77
N LEU A 278 4.12 13.59 4.15
CA LEU A 278 5.25 13.73 3.22
C LEU A 278 5.27 12.60 2.19
N PHE A 279 5.07 11.37 2.63
CA PHE A 279 4.99 10.20 1.76
C PHE A 279 3.87 10.33 0.72
N MET A 280 2.65 10.69 1.16
CA MET A 280 1.51 10.90 0.26
C MET A 280 1.77 12.08 -0.70
N ALA A 281 2.38 13.16 -0.21
CA ALA A 281 2.75 14.31 -1.01
C ALA A 281 3.70 13.93 -2.17
N HIS A 282 4.70 13.09 -1.91
CA HIS A 282 5.61 12.60 -2.96
C HIS A 282 4.89 11.75 -4.00
N ILE A 283 3.99 10.84 -3.57
CA ILE A 283 3.23 10.02 -4.53
C ILE A 283 2.37 10.91 -5.42
N ILE A 284 1.62 11.85 -4.85
CA ILE A 284 0.74 12.75 -5.61
C ILE A 284 1.56 13.59 -6.60
N TYR A 285 2.63 14.23 -6.13
CA TYR A 285 3.49 15.03 -6.98
C TYR A 285 4.05 14.24 -8.16
N ASN A 286 4.60 13.04 -7.91
CA ASN A 286 5.15 12.18 -8.95
C ASN A 286 4.07 11.69 -9.93
N ALA A 287 2.90 11.30 -9.42
CA ALA A 287 1.78 10.86 -10.25
C ALA A 287 1.35 11.96 -11.25
N VAL A 288 1.26 13.19 -10.80
CA VAL A 288 0.90 14.33 -11.66
C VAL A 288 2.02 14.70 -12.62
N LYS A 289 3.26 14.80 -12.11
CA LYS A 289 4.44 15.23 -12.87
C LYS A 289 4.78 14.27 -14.01
N TYR A 290 4.66 12.97 -13.77
CA TYR A 290 4.99 11.93 -14.75
C TYR A 290 3.77 11.33 -15.44
N ASP A 291 2.59 11.90 -15.24
CA ASP A 291 1.30 11.42 -15.78
C ASP A 291 1.05 9.94 -15.50
N ASN A 292 1.41 9.50 -14.32
CA ASN A 292 1.27 8.11 -13.90
C ASN A 292 0.10 7.95 -12.92
N ALA A 293 -1.01 7.41 -13.42
CA ALA A 293 -2.20 7.16 -12.61
C ALA A 293 -2.06 5.92 -11.69
N ASP A 294 -1.05 5.09 -11.89
CA ASP A 294 -0.86 3.85 -11.15
C ASP A 294 -0.05 4.13 -9.88
N THR A 295 -0.74 4.31 -8.77
CA THR A 295 -0.15 4.68 -7.48
C THR A 295 -0.29 3.58 -6.42
N PHE A 296 -0.56 2.36 -6.86
CA PHE A 296 -0.66 1.23 -5.95
C PHE A 296 0.65 0.96 -5.20
N ARG A 297 0.52 0.66 -3.90
CA ARG A 297 1.61 0.00 -3.19
C ARG A 297 1.63 -1.48 -3.52
N ASP A 298 2.83 -2.06 -3.51
CA ASP A 298 3.06 -3.46 -3.86
C ASP A 298 2.36 -4.47 -2.95
N ARG A 299 1.92 -4.06 -1.76
CA ARG A 299 1.21 -4.93 -0.82
C ARG A 299 0.13 -4.17 -0.10
N SER A 300 -1.05 -4.77 -0.03
CA SER A 300 -2.12 -4.37 0.88
C SER A 300 -2.82 -5.59 1.43
N GLU A 301 -3.13 -5.56 2.72
CA GLU A 301 -3.99 -6.55 3.34
C GLU A 301 -5.44 -6.25 2.97
N ILE A 302 -6.16 -7.27 2.50
CA ILE A 302 -7.59 -7.16 2.21
C ILE A 302 -8.39 -7.47 3.46
N HIS A 303 -8.01 -8.55 4.15
CA HIS A 303 -8.58 -8.92 5.45
C HIS A 303 -7.75 -10.02 6.11
N GLY A 304 -7.45 -9.88 7.40
CA GLY A 304 -6.62 -10.83 8.13
C GLY A 304 -5.28 -11.07 7.45
N ASN A 305 -5.03 -12.31 7.06
CA ASN A 305 -3.79 -12.69 6.37
C ASN A 305 -3.90 -12.71 4.83
N LEU A 306 -5.00 -12.21 4.27
CA LEU A 306 -5.16 -12.11 2.82
C LEU A 306 -4.48 -10.83 2.32
N GLN A 307 -3.55 -10.99 1.42
CA GLN A 307 -2.80 -9.90 0.80
C GLN A 307 -3.02 -9.90 -0.71
N TYR A 308 -3.02 -8.72 -1.31
CA TYR A 308 -2.90 -8.61 -2.75
C TYR A 308 -1.69 -7.73 -3.12
N SER A 309 -1.10 -8.02 -4.25
CA SER A 309 -0.08 -7.18 -4.86
C SER A 309 -0.39 -6.97 -6.33
N MET A 310 -0.01 -5.82 -6.88
CA MET A 310 -0.06 -5.58 -8.32
C MET A 310 1.35 -5.59 -8.89
N ILE A 311 1.57 -6.43 -9.88
CA ILE A 311 2.85 -6.54 -10.60
C ILE A 311 2.53 -6.56 -12.09
N ASN A 312 3.03 -5.57 -12.83
CA ASN A 312 2.85 -5.46 -14.29
C ASN A 312 1.37 -5.53 -14.75
N GLY A 313 0.46 -4.90 -14.01
CA GLY A 313 -0.97 -4.90 -14.33
C GLY A 313 -1.70 -6.21 -14.00
N ALA A 314 -1.04 -7.17 -13.38
CA ALA A 314 -1.65 -8.39 -12.85
C ALA A 314 -1.82 -8.30 -11.33
N ILE A 315 -2.94 -8.81 -10.84
CA ILE A 315 -3.21 -8.88 -9.41
C ILE A 315 -2.88 -10.26 -8.89
N TYR A 316 -2.06 -10.28 -7.84
CA TYR A 316 -1.70 -11.48 -7.12
C TYR A 316 -2.40 -11.46 -5.77
N LEU A 317 -3.21 -12.49 -5.50
CA LEU A 317 -3.82 -12.73 -4.20
C LEU A 317 -3.02 -13.80 -3.47
N GLN A 318 -2.60 -13.50 -2.26
CA GLN A 318 -1.84 -14.42 -1.42
C GLN A 318 -2.32 -14.32 0.02
N GLY A 319 -2.43 -15.45 0.69
CA GLY A 319 -2.73 -15.50 2.12
C GLY A 319 -3.65 -16.64 2.50
N ALA A 320 -3.96 -16.70 3.79
CA ALA A 320 -4.93 -17.61 4.37
C ALA A 320 -5.90 -16.83 5.25
N HIS A 321 -7.17 -17.05 5.08
CA HIS A 321 -8.22 -16.46 5.92
C HIS A 321 -9.17 -17.55 6.42
N GLY A 322 -9.37 -17.57 7.74
CA GLY A 322 -10.38 -18.41 8.38
C GLY A 322 -11.68 -17.62 8.56
N PHE A 323 -12.80 -18.14 8.12
CA PHE A 323 -14.11 -17.53 8.30
C PHE A 323 -15.14 -18.54 8.78
N ASN A 324 -16.16 -18.05 9.46
CA ASN A 324 -17.20 -18.89 10.01
C ASN A 324 -18.26 -19.16 8.94
N VAL A 325 -18.54 -20.42 8.68
CA VAL A 325 -19.38 -20.89 7.55
C VAL A 325 -20.87 -20.64 7.77
N SER A 326 -21.29 -20.22 8.97
CA SER A 326 -22.69 -19.91 9.27
C SER A 326 -23.24 -18.73 8.43
N ASP A 327 -22.36 -17.90 7.88
CA ASP A 327 -22.71 -16.81 6.98
C ASP A 327 -22.40 -17.18 5.53
N SER A 328 -23.37 -17.85 4.90
CA SER A 328 -23.27 -18.34 3.51
C SER A 328 -23.00 -17.25 2.46
N ASN A 329 -22.78 -16.00 2.87
CA ASN A 329 -22.88 -14.87 1.99
C ASN A 329 -21.72 -13.87 1.97
N LEU A 330 -20.77 -13.90 2.92
CA LEU A 330 -19.76 -12.83 3.00
C LEU A 330 -18.42 -13.37 3.46
N ILE A 331 -17.54 -13.60 2.53
CA ILE A 331 -16.16 -13.87 2.90
C ILE A 331 -15.38 -12.56 2.97
N ASP A 332 -15.42 -11.76 1.96
CA ASP A 332 -14.83 -10.43 1.92
C ASP A 332 -15.07 -9.75 0.56
N ARG A 333 -14.64 -8.50 0.41
CA ARG A 333 -14.73 -7.83 -0.88
C ARG A 333 -13.34 -7.57 -1.43
N VAL A 334 -13.08 -8.11 -2.59
CA VAL A 334 -12.00 -7.63 -3.45
C VAL A 334 -12.47 -6.29 -4.05
N PRO A 335 -11.61 -5.28 -4.12
CA PRO A 335 -11.96 -4.02 -4.77
C PRO A 335 -12.60 -4.25 -6.13
N SER A 336 -13.76 -3.65 -6.39
CA SER A 336 -14.53 -3.91 -7.62
C SER A 336 -13.79 -3.48 -8.91
N TRP A 337 -12.83 -2.53 -8.79
CA TRP A 337 -11.97 -2.14 -9.92
C TRP A 337 -10.93 -3.21 -10.30
N VAL A 338 -10.67 -4.17 -9.41
CA VAL A 338 -9.82 -5.36 -9.66
C VAL A 338 -10.54 -6.36 -10.55
N ILE A 339 -11.85 -6.24 -10.69
CA ILE A 339 -12.69 -7.25 -11.35
C ILE A 339 -13.12 -6.70 -12.70
N PRO A 340 -13.00 -7.48 -13.78
CA PRO A 340 -13.51 -7.08 -15.09
C PRO A 340 -14.99 -6.70 -15.00
N VAL A 341 -15.35 -5.53 -15.52
CA VAL A 341 -16.70 -4.99 -15.45
C VAL A 341 -17.72 -6.02 -15.97
N GLY A 342 -18.71 -6.33 -15.13
CA GLY A 342 -19.83 -7.20 -15.49
C GLY A 342 -19.53 -8.70 -15.54
N LYS A 343 -18.37 -9.15 -15.07
CA LYS A 343 -18.00 -10.57 -15.05
C LYS A 343 -17.75 -11.08 -13.63
N ASN A 344 -18.18 -12.31 -13.38
CA ASN A 344 -17.74 -13.06 -12.19
C ASN A 344 -16.36 -13.65 -12.47
N VAL A 345 -15.48 -13.56 -11.50
CA VAL A 345 -14.17 -14.23 -11.54
C VAL A 345 -14.22 -15.45 -10.64
N TYR A 346 -13.85 -16.60 -11.18
CA TYR A 346 -13.89 -17.87 -10.49
C TYR A 346 -12.47 -18.32 -10.14
N PHE A 347 -12.25 -18.66 -8.88
CA PHE A 347 -11.00 -19.28 -8.42
C PHE A 347 -11.21 -20.76 -8.17
N GLY A 348 -10.28 -21.57 -8.65
CA GLY A 348 -10.25 -22.99 -8.33
C GLY A 348 -9.55 -23.24 -6.99
N VAL A 349 -10.10 -24.17 -6.23
CA VAL A 349 -9.56 -24.86 -5.07
C VAL A 349 -9.20 -24.02 -3.85
N VAL A 350 -10.10 -24.04 -2.93
CA VAL A 350 -9.91 -23.63 -1.54
C VAL A 350 -9.98 -24.90 -0.68
N TYR A 351 -8.96 -25.17 0.12
CA TYR A 351 -8.98 -26.28 1.05
C TYR A 351 -9.69 -25.90 2.35
N SER A 352 -10.58 -26.75 2.83
CA SER A 352 -11.04 -26.69 4.21
C SER A 352 -9.90 -27.16 5.13
N LEU A 353 -9.67 -26.42 6.22
CA LEU A 353 -8.66 -26.78 7.21
C LEU A 353 -9.12 -27.95 8.10
N ASP A 354 -10.43 -28.17 8.20
CA ASP A 354 -11.01 -29.14 9.16
C ASP A 354 -11.32 -30.49 8.49
N ASP A 355 -11.65 -30.54 7.21
CA ASP A 355 -12.08 -31.77 6.52
C ASP A 355 -11.37 -32.06 5.19
N GLY A 356 -10.45 -31.20 4.76
CA GLY A 356 -9.71 -31.35 3.51
C GLY A 356 -10.54 -31.20 2.23
N GLY A 357 -11.80 -30.73 2.36
CA GLY A 357 -12.68 -30.53 1.23
C GLY A 357 -12.25 -29.37 0.33
N ALA A 358 -12.34 -29.54 -0.99
CA ALA A 358 -12.06 -28.50 -1.96
C ALA A 358 -13.30 -27.66 -2.23
N ASN A 359 -13.19 -26.34 -2.09
CA ASN A 359 -14.25 -25.39 -2.38
C ASN A 359 -13.83 -24.38 -3.44
N GLY A 360 -14.74 -23.98 -4.29
CA GLY A 360 -14.53 -22.88 -5.24
C GLY A 360 -14.96 -21.54 -4.63
N VAL A 361 -14.25 -20.48 -4.97
CA VAL A 361 -14.63 -19.11 -4.63
C VAL A 361 -14.98 -18.34 -5.90
N GLN A 362 -16.07 -17.63 -5.83
CA GLN A 362 -16.51 -16.69 -6.86
C GLN A 362 -16.35 -15.27 -6.33
N ILE A 363 -15.78 -14.39 -7.13
CA ILE A 363 -15.80 -12.95 -6.88
C ILE A 363 -16.82 -12.32 -7.83
N GLU A 364 -17.80 -11.65 -7.26
CA GLU A 364 -18.85 -10.94 -8.01
C GLU A 364 -18.34 -9.60 -8.56
N PRO A 365 -18.98 -9.00 -9.57
CA PRO A 365 -18.57 -7.72 -10.15
C PRO A 365 -18.48 -6.55 -9.15
N ASN A 366 -19.17 -6.65 -8.02
CA ASN A 366 -19.13 -5.68 -6.92
C ASN A 366 -17.98 -5.94 -5.93
N GLY A 367 -17.10 -6.89 -6.23
CA GLY A 367 -15.98 -7.28 -5.36
C GLY A 367 -16.31 -8.28 -4.26
N ARG A 368 -17.59 -8.66 -4.13
CA ARG A 368 -18.01 -9.59 -3.08
C ARG A 368 -17.51 -11.01 -3.39
N MET A 369 -16.85 -11.61 -2.40
CA MET A 369 -16.41 -13.01 -2.48
C MET A 369 -17.47 -13.92 -1.87
N LYS A 370 -17.82 -14.99 -2.55
CA LYS A 370 -18.71 -16.02 -2.04
C LYS A 370 -18.23 -17.42 -2.40
N LYS A 371 -18.66 -18.40 -1.63
CA LYS A 371 -18.46 -19.81 -1.96
C LYS A 371 -19.24 -20.17 -3.22
N TYR A 372 -18.58 -20.82 -4.17
CA TYR A 372 -19.20 -21.20 -5.45
C TYR A 372 -19.62 -22.68 -5.49
N GLN A 373 -18.80 -23.59 -4.97
CA GLN A 373 -19.08 -25.03 -4.95
C GLN A 373 -18.49 -25.69 -3.70
N GLY A 374 -19.07 -26.82 -3.29
CA GLY A 374 -18.66 -27.69 -2.19
C GLY A 374 -19.78 -27.88 -1.18
N ASP A 375 -19.74 -29.00 -0.46
CA ASP A 375 -20.65 -29.29 0.63
C ASP A 375 -20.47 -28.29 1.75
N SER A 376 -21.56 -27.99 2.50
CA SER A 376 -21.49 -27.10 3.64
C SER A 376 -20.75 -27.79 4.79
N PRO A 377 -19.47 -27.50 5.04
CA PRO A 377 -18.79 -28.05 6.19
C PRO A 377 -19.30 -27.36 7.46
N SER A 378 -19.41 -28.13 8.51
CA SER A 378 -19.60 -27.60 9.86
C SER A 378 -18.20 -27.28 10.43
N GLY A 379 -17.71 -26.06 10.30
CA GLY A 379 -16.40 -25.68 10.81
C GLY A 379 -15.83 -24.40 10.22
N SER A 380 -14.61 -24.05 10.59
CA SER A 380 -13.88 -22.90 10.06
C SER A 380 -13.23 -23.26 8.73
N LEU A 381 -13.48 -22.47 7.68
CA LEU A 381 -12.81 -22.61 6.39
C LEU A 381 -11.58 -21.72 6.35
N GLY A 382 -10.44 -22.28 6.05
CA GLY A 382 -9.23 -21.55 5.69
C GLY A 382 -9.11 -21.42 4.16
N LEU A 383 -9.05 -20.20 3.66
CA LEU A 383 -8.75 -19.92 2.27
C LEU A 383 -7.25 -19.75 2.10
N CYS A 384 -6.59 -20.67 1.40
CA CYS A 384 -5.21 -20.48 0.96
C CYS A 384 -5.23 -20.14 -0.53
N PHE A 385 -4.86 -18.92 -0.87
CA PHE A 385 -4.64 -18.48 -2.22
C PHE A 385 -3.15 -18.51 -2.54
N ASN A 386 -2.80 -19.22 -3.59
CA ASN A 386 -1.45 -19.19 -4.15
C ASN A 386 -1.56 -19.14 -5.68
N HIS A 387 -2.35 -18.21 -6.20
CA HIS A 387 -2.56 -18.04 -7.62
C HIS A 387 -2.38 -16.60 -8.07
N SER A 388 -1.59 -16.44 -9.12
CA SER A 388 -1.54 -15.22 -9.92
C SER A 388 -2.68 -15.27 -10.93
N LEU A 389 -3.51 -14.22 -10.93
CA LEU A 389 -4.46 -13.98 -12.00
C LEU A 389 -3.92 -12.87 -12.89
N PRO A 390 -3.69 -13.13 -14.17
CA PRO A 390 -3.53 -12.05 -15.12
C PRO A 390 -4.91 -11.38 -15.32
N ILE A 391 -5.17 -10.34 -14.57
CA ILE A 391 -6.29 -9.44 -14.88
C ILE A 391 -5.69 -8.36 -15.76
N THR A 392 -5.90 -8.46 -17.05
CA THR A 392 -5.61 -7.37 -17.98
C THR A 392 -6.67 -6.29 -17.72
N ILE A 393 -6.26 -5.17 -17.15
CA ILE A 393 -7.06 -3.97 -16.94
C ILE A 393 -7.18 -3.21 -18.27
#